data_b30d79d027c7d6acb307e592c669828f
#
_entry.id   b30d79d027c7d6acb307e592c669828f
#
_cell.length_a   1.000
_cell.length_b   1.000
_cell.length_c   1.000
_cell.angle_alpha   90.00
_cell.angle_beta   90.00
_cell.angle_gamma   90.00
#
_symmetry.space_group_name_H-M   'P 1'
#
loop_
_entity.id
_entity.type
_entity.pdbx_description
1 polymer ?
#
loop_
_entity_poly.entity_id
_entity_poly.type
_entity_poly.pdbx_seq_one_letter_code
_entity_poly.pdbx_strand_id
1 'polypeptide(L)'
;MRVTTFIAIGLAALVAAAGASATSHSARGIEYSFFGRLTAAPASGQLSLTVQRGNRAALRAMLGQSVSQTFTYGSSTEFLKWSHGVPHVVQASDLATGDYVWLHVRATAGASLAAIEAKPLGIVGDYGAQLRPPSKPLYLFRGTLTATGSNSVTLNVYGGNRNATRLLIGQPASEKFTVGASTIFLLWQGKVPTVISLAQLKIGDRVVVRIRAKKGSTLTQVESTVAAHVGDREPAGV
;
A
#
# COMPACT_ATOMS: atom_id res chain seq x y z
N MET A 1 -28.82 -85.83 20.46
CA MET A 1 -27.81 -84.81 20.68
C MET A 1 -27.89 -83.74 19.66
N ARG A 2 -28.45 -82.55 19.95
CA ARG A 2 -28.55 -81.46 19.02
C ARG A 2 -27.63 -80.35 19.58
N VAL A 3 -26.59 -80.05 18.81
CA VAL A 3 -25.63 -78.94 19.14
C VAL A 3 -26.18 -77.70 18.48
N THR A 4 -26.48 -76.68 19.26
CA THR A 4 -26.95 -75.36 18.86
C THR A 4 -25.77 -74.42 18.82
N THR A 5 -25.37 -73.98 17.64
CA THR A 5 -24.27 -73.03 17.40
C THR A 5 -24.83 -71.60 17.46
N PHE A 6 -24.39 -70.79 18.44
CA PHE A 6 -24.71 -69.36 18.49
C PHE A 6 -23.70 -68.58 17.64
N ILE A 7 -24.20 -67.84 16.66
CA ILE A 7 -23.42 -66.89 15.88
C ILE A 7 -23.56 -65.52 16.56
N ALA A 8 -22.47 -65.01 17.11
CA ALA A 8 -22.40 -63.63 17.59
C ALA A 8 -22.10 -62.71 16.45
N ILE A 9 -23.05 -61.80 16.14
CA ILE A 9 -22.86 -60.75 15.14
C ILE A 9 -22.29 -59.54 15.89
N GLY A 10 -20.99 -59.26 15.69
CA GLY A 10 -20.33 -58.05 16.19
C GLY A 10 -20.68 -56.83 15.34
N LEU A 11 -21.39 -55.87 15.86
CA LEU A 11 -21.69 -54.60 15.26
C LEU A 11 -20.49 -53.66 15.45
N ALA A 12 -19.67 -53.50 14.41
CA ALA A 12 -18.61 -52.52 14.41
C ALA A 12 -19.18 -51.12 14.08
N ALA A 13 -19.27 -50.25 15.10
CA ALA A 13 -19.63 -48.86 14.93
C ALA A 13 -18.45 -48.08 14.33
N LEU A 14 -18.57 -47.69 13.06
CA LEU A 14 -17.64 -46.79 12.36
C LEU A 14 -17.92 -45.36 12.86
N VAL A 15 -17.11 -44.85 13.77
CA VAL A 15 -17.12 -43.42 14.12
C VAL A 15 -16.39 -42.67 13.00
N ALA A 16 -17.13 -42.08 12.06
CA ALA A 16 -16.60 -41.12 11.11
C ALA A 16 -16.28 -39.84 11.86
N ALA A 17 -15.01 -39.66 12.22
CA ALA A 17 -14.51 -38.35 12.63
C ALA A 17 -14.57 -37.39 11.46
N ALA A 18 -15.62 -36.55 11.40
CA ALA A 18 -15.67 -35.40 10.52
C ALA A 18 -14.56 -34.44 10.93
N GLY A 19 -13.40 -34.56 10.31
CA GLY A 19 -12.32 -33.59 10.39
C GLY A 19 -12.82 -32.27 9.83
N ALA A 20 -13.22 -31.34 10.71
CA ALA A 20 -13.41 -29.96 10.34
C ALA A 20 -12.06 -29.43 9.85
N SER A 21 -11.87 -29.41 8.51
CA SER A 21 -10.80 -28.65 7.88
C SER A 21 -11.04 -27.18 8.21
N ALA A 22 -10.46 -26.70 9.31
CA ALA A 22 -10.35 -25.30 9.55
C ALA A 22 -9.53 -24.75 8.38
N THR A 23 -10.22 -24.15 7.40
CA THR A 23 -9.58 -23.32 6.39
C THR A 23 -8.88 -22.22 7.15
N SER A 24 -7.58 -22.39 7.39
CA SER A 24 -6.72 -21.36 7.91
C SER A 24 -6.82 -20.19 6.91
N HIS A 25 -7.62 -19.19 7.25
CA HIS A 25 -7.51 -17.89 6.61
C HIS A 25 -6.06 -17.48 6.87
N SER A 26 -5.19 -17.64 5.87
CA SER A 26 -3.81 -17.15 5.97
C SER A 26 -3.93 -15.68 6.33
N ALA A 27 -3.50 -15.32 7.52
CA ALA A 27 -3.59 -13.97 8.03
C ALA A 27 -2.96 -13.06 6.98
N ARG A 28 -3.77 -12.27 6.28
CA ARG A 28 -3.28 -11.33 5.25
C ARG A 28 -2.23 -10.48 5.93
N GLY A 29 -0.96 -10.64 5.51
CA GLY A 29 0.14 -9.90 6.09
C GLY A 29 -0.15 -8.41 6.03
N ILE A 30 0.27 -7.68 7.06
CA ILE A 30 0.22 -6.23 7.07
C ILE A 30 1.38 -5.66 6.27
N GLU A 31 1.23 -4.44 5.79
CA GLU A 31 2.28 -3.71 5.09
C GLU A 31 3.19 -3.01 6.09
N TYR A 32 4.50 -3.24 5.93
CA TYR A 32 5.57 -2.48 6.55
C TYR A 32 6.20 -1.59 5.49
N SER A 33 6.27 -0.29 5.75
CA SER A 33 6.86 0.69 4.84
C SER A 33 8.03 1.37 5.52
N PHE A 34 9.21 1.31 4.91
CA PHE A 34 10.41 1.99 5.36
C PHE A 34 10.82 3.05 4.34
N PHE A 35 11.33 4.15 4.79
CA PHE A 35 11.85 5.22 3.97
C PHE A 35 13.22 5.62 4.49
N GLY A 36 14.19 5.72 3.60
CA GLY A 36 15.55 6.05 3.99
C GLY A 36 16.46 6.31 2.81
N ARG A 37 17.75 6.39 3.10
CA ARG A 37 18.80 6.65 2.12
C ARG A 37 19.61 5.39 1.89
N LEU A 38 19.82 5.00 0.64
CA LEU A 38 20.69 3.87 0.29
C LEU A 38 22.11 4.12 0.76
N THR A 39 22.68 3.13 1.46
CA THR A 39 24.07 3.17 1.93
C THR A 39 25.04 2.54 0.93
N ALA A 40 24.52 1.67 0.05
CA ALA A 40 25.24 1.06 -1.04
C ALA A 40 24.28 0.81 -2.21
N ALA A 41 24.80 0.65 -3.43
CA ALA A 41 24.03 0.17 -4.57
C ALA A 41 23.50 -1.24 -4.26
N PRO A 42 22.23 -1.58 -4.67
CA PRO A 42 21.68 -2.91 -4.47
C PRO A 42 22.56 -3.98 -5.13
N ALA A 43 22.82 -5.07 -4.42
CA ALA A 43 23.62 -6.18 -4.92
C ALA A 43 23.17 -7.50 -4.31
N SER A 44 23.33 -8.59 -5.04
CA SER A 44 23.12 -9.97 -4.54
C SER A 44 21.76 -10.18 -3.86
N GLY A 45 20.69 -9.56 -4.36
CA GLY A 45 19.36 -9.66 -3.78
C GLY A 45 19.17 -8.88 -2.48
N GLN A 46 20.10 -7.98 -2.14
CA GLN A 46 20.07 -7.18 -0.91
C GLN A 46 20.11 -5.68 -1.20
N LEU A 47 19.42 -4.92 -0.37
CA LEU A 47 19.31 -3.47 -0.40
C LEU A 47 19.51 -2.92 1.00
N SER A 48 20.56 -2.13 1.20
CA SER A 48 20.92 -1.56 2.51
C SER A 48 20.63 -0.07 2.55
N LEU A 49 19.96 0.39 3.63
CA LEU A 49 19.63 1.81 3.79
C LEU A 49 19.74 2.26 5.24
N THR A 50 19.96 3.54 5.42
CA THR A 50 19.71 4.24 6.69
C THR A 50 18.25 4.62 6.77
N VAL A 51 17.47 3.94 7.61
CA VAL A 51 16.04 4.19 7.81
C VAL A 51 15.84 5.54 8.52
N GLN A 52 15.02 6.39 7.94
CA GLN A 52 14.69 7.71 8.49
C GLN A 52 13.22 7.83 8.90
N ARG A 53 12.33 7.10 8.24
CA ARG A 53 10.88 7.13 8.45
C ARG A 53 10.27 5.78 8.12
N GLY A 54 9.03 5.60 8.54
CA GLY A 54 8.24 4.41 8.20
C GLY A 54 6.79 4.58 8.60
N ASN A 55 5.96 3.61 8.26
CA ASN A 55 4.63 3.53 8.84
C ASN A 55 4.72 3.06 10.30
N ARG A 56 3.60 3.13 11.02
CA ARG A 56 3.55 2.77 12.44
C ARG A 56 4.05 1.35 12.74
N ALA A 57 3.74 0.40 11.85
CA ALA A 57 4.18 -0.99 12.01
C ALA A 57 5.69 -1.12 11.86
N ALA A 58 6.26 -0.51 10.81
CA ALA A 58 7.71 -0.48 10.56
C ALA A 58 8.48 0.20 11.71
N LEU A 59 8.01 1.37 12.17
CA LEU A 59 8.68 2.09 13.25
C LEU A 59 8.61 1.33 14.58
N ARG A 60 7.55 0.56 14.84
CA ARG A 60 7.49 -0.34 16.01
C ARG A 60 8.52 -1.46 15.92
N ALA A 61 8.70 -2.06 14.74
CA ALA A 61 9.70 -3.11 14.53
C ALA A 61 11.14 -2.58 14.65
N MET A 62 11.34 -1.27 14.42
CA MET A 62 12.64 -0.58 14.55
C MET A 62 13.00 -0.20 15.99
N LEU A 63 12.10 -0.33 16.97
CA LEU A 63 12.39 0.05 18.36
C LEU A 63 13.57 -0.75 18.91
N GLY A 64 14.61 -0.06 19.37
CA GLY A 64 15.85 -0.67 19.88
C GLY A 64 16.77 -1.24 18.82
N GLN A 65 16.49 -1.04 17.54
CA GLN A 65 17.30 -1.50 16.42
C GLN A 65 18.20 -0.38 15.86
N SER A 66 19.28 -0.76 15.17
CA SER A 66 20.11 0.17 14.40
C SER A 66 19.27 0.87 13.33
N VAL A 67 19.64 2.10 12.96
CA VAL A 67 19.04 2.80 11.81
C VAL A 67 19.51 2.24 10.46
N SER A 68 20.67 1.57 10.44
CA SER A 68 21.19 0.91 9.22
C SER A 68 20.64 -0.50 9.14
N GLN A 69 19.86 -0.77 8.08
CA GLN A 69 19.16 -2.02 7.88
C GLN A 69 19.35 -2.55 6.46
N THR A 70 19.25 -3.87 6.31
CA THR A 70 19.41 -4.55 5.02
C THR A 70 18.16 -5.40 4.74
N PHE A 71 17.54 -5.16 3.60
CA PHE A 71 16.31 -5.84 3.16
C PHE A 71 16.59 -6.73 1.96
N THR A 72 15.86 -7.84 1.87
CA THR A 72 15.95 -8.78 0.76
C THR A 72 15.02 -8.35 -0.38
N TYR A 73 15.49 -8.43 -1.63
CA TYR A 73 14.64 -8.32 -2.81
C TYR A 73 14.79 -9.56 -3.70
N GLY A 74 13.81 -9.80 -4.55
CA GLY A 74 13.79 -10.98 -5.44
C GLY A 74 13.17 -10.66 -6.79
N SER A 75 12.98 -11.68 -7.62
CA SER A 75 12.41 -11.53 -8.97
C SER A 75 10.99 -10.93 -9.02
N SER A 76 10.25 -11.00 -7.90
CA SER A 76 8.91 -10.40 -7.79
C SER A 76 8.92 -8.97 -7.23
N THR A 77 10.10 -8.40 -6.95
CA THR A 77 10.25 -7.02 -6.47
C THR A 77 10.17 -6.06 -7.65
N GLU A 78 9.27 -5.09 -7.57
CA GLU A 78 9.17 -4.02 -8.55
C GLU A 78 9.97 -2.80 -8.11
N PHE A 79 10.83 -2.31 -8.99
CA PHE A 79 11.61 -1.10 -8.79
C PHE A 79 11.00 0.03 -9.61
N LEU A 80 10.65 1.15 -8.94
CA LEU A 80 9.98 2.29 -9.55
C LEU A 80 10.78 3.56 -9.28
N LYS A 81 11.22 4.25 -10.32
CA LYS A 81 11.81 5.58 -10.22
C LYS A 81 10.76 6.64 -10.46
N TRP A 82 10.62 7.56 -9.52
CA TRP A 82 9.64 8.65 -9.60
C TRP A 82 10.27 9.89 -10.24
N SER A 83 9.83 10.22 -11.44
CA SER A 83 10.23 11.43 -12.15
C SER A 83 9.02 12.34 -12.40
N HIS A 84 9.06 13.56 -11.89
CA HIS A 84 7.96 14.54 -12.01
C HIS A 84 6.58 13.99 -11.58
N GLY A 85 6.57 13.07 -10.61
CA GLY A 85 5.35 12.45 -10.10
C GLY A 85 4.84 11.25 -10.89
N VAL A 86 5.52 10.88 -11.97
CA VAL A 86 5.23 9.67 -12.76
C VAL A 86 6.22 8.58 -12.38
N PRO A 87 5.75 7.37 -12.04
CA PRO A 87 6.63 6.23 -11.80
C PRO A 87 7.04 5.55 -13.11
N HIS A 88 8.31 5.22 -13.21
CA HIS A 88 8.89 4.42 -14.30
C HIS A 88 9.48 3.15 -13.73
N VAL A 89 9.23 2.01 -14.37
CA VAL A 89 9.87 0.73 -13.99
C VAL A 89 11.35 0.82 -14.35
N VAL A 90 12.19 0.45 -13.39
CA VAL A 90 13.65 0.43 -13.51
C VAL A 90 14.20 -0.89 -12.96
N GLN A 91 15.50 -1.13 -13.13
CA GLN A 91 16.18 -2.27 -12.54
C GLN A 91 16.81 -1.90 -11.19
N ALA A 92 17.11 -2.90 -10.36
CA ALA A 92 17.83 -2.68 -9.11
C ALA A 92 19.18 -1.98 -9.32
N SER A 93 19.86 -2.27 -10.43
CA SER A 93 21.13 -1.65 -10.85
C SER A 93 21.03 -0.14 -11.15
N ASP A 94 19.84 0.37 -11.38
CA ASP A 94 19.61 1.81 -11.68
C ASP A 94 19.54 2.67 -10.41
N LEU A 95 19.51 2.04 -9.24
CA LEU A 95 19.53 2.72 -7.96
C LEU A 95 20.98 2.98 -7.54
N ALA A 96 21.25 4.22 -7.09
CA ALA A 96 22.58 4.64 -6.68
C ALA A 96 22.71 4.81 -5.17
N THR A 97 23.91 4.65 -4.65
CA THR A 97 24.24 5.03 -3.27
C THR A 97 23.85 6.47 -3.01
N GLY A 98 23.16 6.72 -1.91
CA GLY A 98 22.66 8.04 -1.55
C GLY A 98 21.26 8.36 -2.04
N ASP A 99 20.64 7.55 -2.90
CA ASP A 99 19.25 7.74 -3.30
C ASP A 99 18.29 7.55 -2.13
N TYR A 100 17.24 8.34 -2.12
CA TYR A 100 16.13 8.16 -1.19
C TYR A 100 15.17 7.13 -1.75
N VAL A 101 14.94 6.08 -0.99
CA VAL A 101 14.06 4.99 -1.38
C VAL A 101 12.93 4.77 -0.40
N TRP A 102 11.82 4.28 -0.92
CA TRP A 102 10.69 3.82 -0.15
C TRP A 102 10.48 2.33 -0.39
N LEU A 103 10.55 1.54 0.68
CA LEU A 103 10.43 0.09 0.64
C LEU A 103 9.07 -0.34 1.17
N HIS A 104 8.45 -1.28 0.48
CA HIS A 104 7.23 -1.94 0.90
C HIS A 104 7.45 -3.44 1.02
N VAL A 105 7.14 -3.99 2.18
CA VAL A 105 7.19 -5.42 2.44
C VAL A 105 5.93 -5.87 3.20
N ARG A 106 5.41 -7.05 2.89
CA ARG A 106 4.31 -7.66 3.61
C ARG A 106 4.81 -8.77 4.49
N ALA A 107 4.49 -8.70 5.79
CA ALA A 107 4.80 -9.72 6.78
C ALA A 107 3.65 -9.88 7.78
N THR A 108 3.70 -10.89 8.61
CA THR A 108 2.73 -11.11 9.69
C THR A 108 2.69 -9.90 10.64
N ALA A 109 1.53 -9.55 11.14
CA ALA A 109 1.39 -8.48 12.12
C ALA A 109 2.23 -8.78 13.38
N GLY A 110 3.05 -7.80 13.81
CA GLY A 110 3.96 -7.96 14.95
C GLY A 110 5.24 -8.75 14.67
N ALA A 111 5.56 -9.03 13.39
CA ALA A 111 6.82 -9.67 13.02
C ALA A 111 8.03 -8.87 13.53
N SER A 112 9.09 -9.57 13.93
CA SER A 112 10.37 -8.95 14.25
C SER A 112 11.01 -8.31 13.02
N LEU A 113 11.89 -7.33 13.22
CA LEU A 113 12.58 -6.67 12.12
C LEU A 113 13.32 -7.68 11.22
N ALA A 114 14.07 -8.62 11.81
CA ALA A 114 14.76 -9.67 11.08
C ALA A 114 13.82 -10.54 10.22
N ALA A 115 12.63 -10.86 10.74
CA ALA A 115 11.63 -11.61 9.97
C ALA A 115 11.01 -10.79 8.83
N ILE A 116 10.95 -9.46 8.96
CA ILE A 116 10.49 -8.53 7.91
C ILE A 116 11.56 -8.41 6.83
N GLU A 117 12.82 -8.24 7.21
CA GLU A 117 13.98 -8.09 6.31
C GLU A 117 14.24 -9.32 5.44
N ALA A 118 13.98 -10.50 6.00
CA ALA A 118 14.09 -11.77 5.27
C ALA A 118 12.99 -11.98 4.22
N LYS A 119 11.91 -11.19 4.22
CA LYS A 119 10.85 -11.27 3.22
C LYS A 119 11.22 -10.44 1.99
N PRO A 120 10.99 -10.98 0.78
CA PRO A 120 11.21 -10.20 -0.44
C PRO A 120 10.37 -8.93 -0.42
N LEU A 121 11.01 -7.81 -0.75
CA LEU A 121 10.31 -6.53 -0.95
C LEU A 121 9.27 -6.67 -2.06
N GLY A 122 8.12 -6.05 -1.88
CA GLY A 122 7.08 -5.98 -2.91
C GLY A 122 7.37 -4.89 -3.93
N ILE A 123 7.68 -3.68 -3.44
CA ILE A 123 7.95 -2.48 -4.23
C ILE A 123 9.10 -1.71 -3.59
N VAL A 124 9.99 -1.20 -4.43
CA VAL A 124 11.02 -0.21 -4.09
C VAL A 124 10.76 1.04 -4.92
N GLY A 125 10.44 2.15 -4.28
CA GLY A 125 10.28 3.45 -4.94
C GLY A 125 11.52 4.30 -4.77
N ASP A 126 12.19 4.65 -5.87
CA ASP A 126 13.34 5.55 -5.89
C ASP A 126 12.89 7.00 -6.17
N TYR A 127 13.37 7.93 -5.35
CA TYR A 127 13.14 9.38 -5.46
C TYR A 127 14.42 10.16 -5.79
N GLY A 128 15.53 9.45 -6.06
CA GLY A 128 16.84 10.03 -6.35
C GLY A 128 17.55 10.63 -5.12
N ALA A 129 18.77 11.12 -5.34
CA ALA A 129 19.64 11.64 -4.29
C ALA A 129 19.17 12.97 -3.69
N GLN A 130 18.36 13.75 -4.42
CA GLN A 130 17.91 15.08 -4.01
C GLN A 130 16.41 15.11 -3.69
N LEU A 131 16.04 14.50 -2.56
CA LEU A 131 14.68 14.65 -2.06
C LEU A 131 14.51 16.04 -1.44
N ARG A 132 13.84 16.95 -2.14
CA ARG A 132 13.40 18.21 -1.54
C ARG A 132 12.16 17.94 -0.70
N PRO A 133 12.21 18.16 0.63
CA PRO A 133 11.01 18.04 1.43
C PRO A 133 9.95 19.00 0.88
N PRO A 134 8.72 18.55 0.67
CA PRO A 134 7.67 19.40 0.15
C PRO A 134 7.37 20.52 1.14
N SER A 135 7.34 21.75 0.66
CA SER A 135 7.05 22.94 1.47
C SER A 135 5.61 23.01 1.98
N LYS A 136 4.71 22.25 1.37
CA LYS A 136 3.29 22.23 1.71
C LYS A 136 2.88 20.86 2.23
N PRO A 137 2.09 20.76 3.32
CA PRO A 137 1.56 19.50 3.82
C PRO A 137 0.70 18.78 2.78
N LEU A 138 0.76 17.46 2.86
CA LEU A 138 -0.08 16.58 2.05
C LEU A 138 -1.43 16.40 2.73
N TYR A 139 -2.50 16.57 1.96
CA TYR A 139 -3.85 16.15 2.26
C TYR A 139 -4.18 14.98 1.33
N LEU A 140 -4.54 13.85 1.91
CA LEU A 140 -4.85 12.62 1.18
C LEU A 140 -6.26 12.19 1.54
N PHE A 141 -7.14 12.15 0.56
CA PHE A 141 -8.53 11.71 0.70
C PHE A 141 -8.70 10.37 0.00
N ARG A 142 -9.48 9.49 0.61
CA ARG A 142 -9.84 8.18 0.05
C ARG A 142 -11.34 8.09 -0.02
N GLY A 143 -11.86 7.70 -1.15
CA GLY A 143 -13.30 7.60 -1.36
C GLY A 143 -13.66 6.71 -2.52
N THR A 144 -14.96 6.55 -2.74
CA THR A 144 -15.53 5.97 -3.95
C THR A 144 -15.86 7.11 -4.91
N LEU A 145 -15.43 7.00 -6.17
CA LEU A 145 -15.73 7.99 -7.21
C LEU A 145 -17.24 7.99 -7.52
N THR A 146 -17.88 9.13 -7.38
CA THR A 146 -19.33 9.28 -7.63
C THR A 146 -19.64 10.14 -8.85
N ALA A 147 -18.71 11.03 -9.24
CA ALA A 147 -18.84 11.82 -10.46
C ALA A 147 -17.50 12.33 -10.96
N THR A 148 -17.40 12.58 -12.26
CA THR A 148 -16.32 13.30 -12.91
C THR A 148 -16.88 14.51 -13.64
N GLY A 149 -16.19 15.65 -13.57
CA GLY A 149 -16.48 16.86 -14.37
C GLY A 149 -15.27 17.21 -15.23
N SER A 150 -15.34 18.26 -16.03
CA SER A 150 -14.24 18.69 -16.91
C SER A 150 -12.93 19.00 -16.15
N ASN A 151 -13.06 19.47 -14.91
CA ASN A 151 -11.94 19.87 -14.06
C ASN A 151 -12.12 19.42 -12.59
N SER A 152 -12.92 18.38 -12.35
CA SER A 152 -13.20 17.93 -10.98
C SER A 152 -13.47 16.44 -10.90
N VAL A 153 -13.24 15.88 -9.71
CA VAL A 153 -13.69 14.56 -9.30
C VAL A 153 -14.48 14.69 -8.00
N THR A 154 -15.61 13.99 -7.89
CA THR A 154 -16.41 13.92 -6.67
C THR A 154 -16.30 12.56 -6.04
N LEU A 155 -16.00 12.50 -4.76
CA LEU A 155 -15.84 11.26 -4.01
C LEU A 155 -16.85 11.18 -2.87
N ASN A 156 -17.38 10.00 -2.62
CA ASN A 156 -17.92 9.64 -1.31
C ASN A 156 -16.72 9.24 -0.42
N VAL A 157 -16.24 10.19 0.39
CA VAL A 157 -15.00 10.06 1.18
C VAL A 157 -15.25 9.21 2.42
N TYR A 158 -14.46 8.16 2.60
CA TYR A 158 -14.50 7.30 3.79
C TYR A 158 -13.23 7.37 4.64
N GLY A 159 -12.21 8.14 4.26
CA GLY A 159 -10.99 8.28 5.04
C GLY A 159 -9.90 9.10 4.39
N GLY A 160 -8.76 9.20 5.07
CA GLY A 160 -7.65 9.99 4.60
C GLY A 160 -6.44 9.91 5.54
N ASN A 161 -5.44 10.74 5.27
CA ASN A 161 -4.37 10.95 6.24
C ASN A 161 -4.85 11.90 7.36
N ARG A 162 -4.05 12.06 8.42
CA ARG A 162 -4.39 12.90 9.58
C ARG A 162 -4.80 14.31 9.21
N ASN A 163 -4.16 14.93 8.21
CA ASN A 163 -4.49 16.30 7.80
C ASN A 163 -5.87 16.36 7.14
N ALA A 164 -6.17 15.43 6.21
CA ALA A 164 -7.45 15.35 5.55
C ALA A 164 -8.58 14.96 6.53
N THR A 165 -8.37 13.94 7.36
CA THR A 165 -9.38 13.47 8.31
C THR A 165 -9.84 14.56 9.28
N ARG A 166 -8.93 15.44 9.70
CA ARG A 166 -9.28 16.57 10.56
C ARG A 166 -10.23 17.56 9.89
N LEU A 167 -10.07 17.77 8.57
CA LEU A 167 -10.93 18.68 7.82
C LEU A 167 -12.33 18.10 7.53
N LEU A 168 -12.44 16.77 7.55
CA LEU A 168 -13.70 16.05 7.27
C LEU A 168 -14.61 15.95 8.50
N ILE A 169 -14.16 16.32 9.69
CA ILE A 169 -14.98 16.26 10.91
C ILE A 169 -16.17 17.22 10.76
N GLY A 170 -17.38 16.69 10.81
CA GLY A 170 -18.63 17.46 10.68
C GLY A 170 -18.98 17.84 9.23
N GLN A 171 -18.24 17.36 8.24
CA GLN A 171 -18.53 17.60 6.83
C GLN A 171 -19.35 16.45 6.22
N PRO A 172 -20.09 16.70 5.11
CA PRO A 172 -20.69 15.65 4.32
C PRO A 172 -19.67 14.62 3.85
N ALA A 173 -20.12 13.41 3.51
CA ALA A 173 -19.22 12.41 2.94
C ALA A 173 -18.90 12.70 1.45
N SER A 174 -19.77 13.45 0.75
CA SER A 174 -19.61 13.77 -0.68
C SER A 174 -18.79 15.05 -0.83
N GLU A 175 -17.55 14.91 -1.30
CA GLU A 175 -16.61 16.02 -1.46
C GLU A 175 -16.10 16.13 -2.90
N LYS A 176 -15.98 17.36 -3.39
CA LYS A 176 -15.60 17.67 -4.77
C LYS A 176 -14.20 18.27 -4.81
N PHE A 177 -13.29 17.64 -5.52
CA PHE A 177 -11.89 18.05 -5.64
C PHE A 177 -11.58 18.57 -7.02
N THR A 178 -10.81 19.66 -7.09
CA THR A 178 -10.35 20.25 -8.34
C THR A 178 -9.20 19.45 -8.92
N VAL A 179 -9.28 19.16 -10.22
CA VAL A 179 -8.22 18.57 -11.03
C VAL A 179 -7.92 19.47 -12.22
N GLY A 180 -6.77 19.33 -12.85
CA GLY A 180 -6.37 20.18 -13.98
C GLY A 180 -5.26 19.55 -14.80
N ALA A 181 -4.70 20.31 -15.74
CA ALA A 181 -3.65 19.85 -16.67
C ALA A 181 -2.39 19.31 -15.95
N SER A 182 -2.11 19.79 -14.75
CA SER A 182 -0.98 19.30 -13.93
C SER A 182 -1.31 18.09 -13.04
N THR A 183 -2.56 17.63 -13.04
CA THR A 183 -2.97 16.47 -12.25
C THR A 183 -2.52 15.19 -12.95
N ILE A 184 -1.81 14.32 -12.24
CA ILE A 184 -1.41 13.01 -12.73
C ILE A 184 -2.43 11.98 -12.26
N PHE A 185 -3.04 11.28 -13.21
CA PHE A 185 -3.97 10.19 -12.94
C PHE A 185 -3.24 8.87 -13.10
N LEU A 186 -3.35 8.00 -12.07
CA LEU A 186 -2.64 6.72 -12.01
C LEU A 186 -3.65 5.59 -11.74
N LEU A 187 -3.72 4.64 -12.65
CA LEU A 187 -4.47 3.38 -12.45
C LEU A 187 -3.54 2.33 -11.85
N TRP A 188 -3.90 1.82 -10.67
CA TRP A 188 -3.16 0.79 -9.97
C TRP A 188 -3.79 -0.59 -10.19
N GLN A 189 -3.28 -1.30 -11.17
CA GLN A 189 -3.55 -2.73 -11.42
C GLN A 189 -2.32 -3.51 -10.95
N GLY A 190 -2.34 -3.95 -9.70
CA GLY A 190 -1.18 -4.61 -9.10
C GLY A 190 -0.15 -3.62 -8.52
N LYS A 191 1.14 -3.82 -8.80
CA LYS A 191 2.25 -3.07 -8.18
C LYS A 191 2.71 -1.87 -9.01
N VAL A 192 2.56 -1.93 -10.32
CA VAL A 192 3.01 -0.89 -11.24
C VAL A 192 1.80 -0.07 -11.71
N PRO A 193 1.77 1.24 -11.45
CA PRO A 193 0.67 2.07 -11.92
C PRO A 193 0.85 2.46 -13.39
N THR A 194 -0.26 2.58 -14.10
CA THR A 194 -0.32 3.13 -15.46
C THR A 194 -0.84 4.55 -15.41
N VAL A 195 -0.24 5.46 -16.19
CA VAL A 195 -0.78 6.82 -16.35
C VAL A 195 -2.02 6.76 -17.23
N ILE A 196 -3.11 7.33 -16.75
CA ILE A 196 -4.39 7.41 -17.44
C ILE A 196 -4.87 8.86 -17.56
N SER A 197 -5.96 9.08 -18.25
CA SER A 197 -6.66 10.37 -18.32
C SER A 197 -7.84 10.43 -17.33
N LEU A 198 -8.34 11.64 -17.07
CA LEU A 198 -9.57 11.84 -16.30
C LEU A 198 -10.76 11.05 -16.87
N ALA A 199 -10.88 10.95 -18.19
CA ALA A 199 -11.96 10.25 -18.88
C ALA A 199 -11.93 8.72 -18.69
N GLN A 200 -10.83 8.16 -18.23
CA GLN A 200 -10.68 6.72 -17.99
C GLN A 200 -11.04 6.31 -16.56
N LEU A 201 -11.28 7.27 -15.66
CA LEU A 201 -11.81 6.99 -14.34
C LEU A 201 -13.24 6.47 -14.43
N LYS A 202 -13.56 5.42 -13.68
CA LYS A 202 -14.90 4.82 -13.66
C LYS A 202 -15.63 5.15 -12.36
N ILE A 203 -16.88 5.55 -12.48
CA ILE A 203 -17.73 5.75 -11.30
C ILE A 203 -17.86 4.42 -10.54
N GLY A 204 -17.71 4.47 -9.23
CA GLY A 204 -17.67 3.29 -8.36
C GLY A 204 -16.26 2.85 -7.97
N ASP A 205 -15.20 3.32 -8.65
CA ASP A 205 -13.83 2.98 -8.32
C ASP A 205 -13.37 3.59 -6.99
N ARG A 206 -12.44 2.92 -6.35
CA ARG A 206 -11.78 3.40 -5.14
C ARG A 206 -10.66 4.35 -5.52
N VAL A 207 -10.84 5.61 -5.19
CA VAL A 207 -9.93 6.68 -5.60
C VAL A 207 -9.21 7.29 -4.42
N VAL A 208 -7.96 7.68 -4.63
CA VAL A 208 -7.14 8.43 -3.69
C VAL A 208 -6.76 9.76 -4.31
N VAL A 209 -7.24 10.86 -3.75
CA VAL A 209 -6.86 12.21 -4.17
C VAL A 209 -5.76 12.75 -3.27
N ARG A 210 -4.69 13.26 -3.86
CA ARG A 210 -3.52 13.83 -3.16
C ARG A 210 -3.37 15.30 -3.50
N ILE A 211 -3.49 16.16 -2.50
CA ILE A 211 -3.43 17.61 -2.62
C ILE A 211 -2.34 18.15 -1.70
N ARG A 212 -1.56 19.11 -2.19
CA ARG A 212 -0.62 19.86 -1.35
C ARG A 212 -1.11 21.29 -1.23
N ALA A 213 -1.56 21.64 -0.04
CA ALA A 213 -2.09 22.97 0.27
C ALA A 213 -1.32 23.59 1.44
N LYS A 214 -1.54 24.89 1.71
CA LYS A 214 -0.92 25.61 2.83
C LYS A 214 -1.28 24.97 4.17
N LYS A 215 -0.39 25.00 5.15
CA LYS A 215 -0.69 24.56 6.51
C LYS A 215 -1.82 25.43 7.09
N GLY A 216 -2.84 24.77 7.65
CA GLY A 216 -4.01 25.46 8.21
C GLY A 216 -5.10 25.83 7.19
N SER A 217 -5.00 25.35 5.93
CA SER A 217 -6.10 25.49 4.95
C SER A 217 -7.38 24.84 5.44
N THR A 218 -8.51 25.46 5.13
CA THR A 218 -9.85 24.88 5.31
C THR A 218 -10.11 23.79 4.26
N LEU A 219 -11.17 22.98 4.45
CA LEU A 219 -11.55 21.96 3.47
C LEU A 219 -11.79 22.59 2.09
N THR A 220 -12.61 23.63 2.01
CA THR A 220 -12.91 24.35 0.76
C THR A 220 -11.66 24.88 0.05
N GLN A 221 -10.66 25.37 0.80
CA GLN A 221 -9.39 25.82 0.23
C GLN A 221 -8.56 24.64 -0.31
N VAL A 222 -8.60 23.48 0.35
CA VAL A 222 -7.94 22.28 -0.13
C VAL A 222 -8.63 21.75 -1.38
N GLU A 223 -9.94 21.70 -1.42
CA GLU A 223 -10.74 21.23 -2.55
C GLU A 223 -10.58 22.11 -3.80
N SER A 224 -10.46 23.42 -3.62
CA SER A 224 -10.19 24.37 -4.72
C SER A 224 -8.74 24.32 -5.22
N THR A 225 -7.83 23.70 -4.47
CA THR A 225 -6.44 23.51 -4.89
C THR A 225 -6.35 22.34 -5.87
N VAL A 226 -5.73 22.56 -7.03
CA VAL A 226 -5.55 21.50 -8.03
C VAL A 226 -4.81 20.32 -7.43
N ALA A 227 -5.41 19.13 -7.52
CA ALA A 227 -4.82 17.89 -7.03
C ALA A 227 -3.54 17.55 -7.80
N ALA A 228 -2.50 17.16 -7.08
CA ALA A 228 -1.25 16.71 -7.70
C ALA A 228 -1.41 15.32 -8.33
N HIS A 229 -2.13 14.42 -7.65
CA HIS A 229 -2.36 13.06 -8.12
C HIS A 229 -3.77 12.60 -7.78
N VAL A 230 -4.33 11.82 -8.69
CA VAL A 230 -5.53 11.00 -8.49
C VAL A 230 -5.14 9.56 -8.78
N GLY A 231 -5.11 8.73 -7.74
CA GLY A 231 -4.80 7.30 -7.86
C GLY A 231 -6.10 6.52 -7.87
N ASP A 232 -6.36 5.84 -8.96
CA ASP A 232 -7.45 4.90 -9.12
C ASP A 232 -6.99 3.51 -8.70
N ARG A 233 -7.78 2.86 -7.87
CA ARG A 233 -7.64 1.45 -7.52
C ARG A 233 -8.95 0.79 -7.88
N GLU A 234 -8.95 0.00 -8.93
CA GLU A 234 -10.12 -0.80 -9.30
C GLU A 234 -10.69 -1.50 -8.06
N PRO A 235 -12.04 -1.66 -7.98
CA PRO A 235 -12.64 -2.39 -6.87
C PRO A 235 -11.96 -3.75 -6.73
N ALA A 236 -11.54 -4.11 -5.53
CA ALA A 236 -10.94 -5.40 -5.26
C ALA A 236 -11.99 -6.50 -5.57
N GLY A 237 -11.83 -7.18 -6.69
CA GLY A 237 -12.58 -8.37 -7.05
C GLY A 237 -13.83 -8.08 -7.91
N VAL A 238 -13.63 -7.87 -9.17
CA VAL A 238 -14.52 -8.36 -10.21
C VAL A 238 -13.79 -9.48 -10.93
#